data_3822002b4194d960801ac57dec5de64a
#
_entry.id   3822002b4194d960801ac57dec5de64a
#
_cell.length_a   1.000
_cell.length_b   1.000
_cell.length_c   1.000
_cell.angle_alpha   90.00
_cell.angle_beta   90.00
_cell.angle_gamma   90.00
#
_symmetry.space_group_name_H-M   'P 1'
#
loop_
_entity.id
_entity.type
_entity.pdbx_description
1 polymer ?
#
loop_
_entity_poly.entity_id
_entity_poly.type
_entity_poly.pdbx_seq_one_letter_code
_entity_poly.pdbx_strand_id
1 'polypeptide(L)'
;IDKLASQSVLFNNAHSNVPVCSPSRASFMTGVHPLSSGIWGFGNALKQETFINSKSIPEYMRENGYMVFQSGKVFHSNPKNVWDDKGVPADYGPVAYNGKKAIGHPSNPAEMAKELGPLDATFVPLSDVPKIDSSSSGPGYEGWRFSNWQTNRHFNYVSESERDLLTDEMSAEWFEKKIDWIKQNQNNNQPFFIATGFIRPHTPLVVPKKYYDKFPLNKIKITEKLKDDLIDTKFRENLKETRGHKAWRLLSQGYGSEEKGLKIFTQAYLASINFADEMVGRVLDALDKSSYAKNTIVILFSDHGYLLGQKDHLWKYNLWEETTRVPLIIRQPNNDNNAGKTVAHPVSLIDIFPTISDYCSLKGNTLKSEKGKNPNGFSLKPFVEKPELETWDGPEEALTVVASWKSKLPEKQHLAIRTDRYRYIK
;
A
#
# COMPACT_ATOMS: atom_id res chain seq x y z
N ILE A 1 7.37 13.26 0.59
CA ILE A 1 8.19 12.02 0.71
C ILE A 1 9.66 12.35 0.51
N ASP A 2 10.06 13.10 -0.51
CA ASP A 2 11.46 13.49 -0.74
C ASP A 2 12.06 14.25 0.45
N LYS A 3 11.28 15.14 1.09
CA LYS A 3 11.69 15.82 2.33
C LYS A 3 11.98 14.80 3.45
N LEU A 4 11.14 13.78 3.61
CA LEU A 4 11.41 12.72 4.58
C LEU A 4 12.69 11.96 4.22
N ALA A 5 12.87 11.57 2.95
CA ALA A 5 14.06 10.84 2.49
C ALA A 5 15.34 11.63 2.75
N SER A 6 15.33 12.97 2.52
CA SER A 6 16.50 13.82 2.81
C SER A 6 16.88 13.92 4.29
N GLN A 7 15.97 13.54 5.19
CA GLN A 7 16.16 13.51 6.66
C GLN A 7 16.31 12.12 7.24
N SER A 8 16.43 11.10 6.38
CA SER A 8 16.28 9.69 6.76
C SER A 8 17.28 8.81 6.00
N VAL A 9 17.23 7.52 6.27
CA VAL A 9 17.88 6.51 5.43
C VAL A 9 16.84 5.92 4.48
N LEU A 10 17.15 5.94 3.19
CA LEU A 10 16.32 5.40 2.10
C LEU A 10 16.83 4.01 1.70
N PHE A 11 15.96 3.01 1.75
CA PHE A 11 16.22 1.68 1.21
C PHE A 11 15.69 1.62 -0.24
N ASN A 12 16.57 1.74 -1.22
CA ASN A 12 16.17 1.79 -2.64
C ASN A 12 15.95 0.40 -3.26
N ASN A 13 16.23 -0.66 -2.52
CA ASN A 13 16.10 -2.06 -2.93
C ASN A 13 15.28 -2.88 -1.92
N ALA A 14 14.19 -2.29 -1.42
CA ALA A 14 13.26 -2.96 -0.52
C ALA A 14 12.16 -3.68 -1.30
N HIS A 15 11.80 -4.90 -0.89
CA HIS A 15 10.86 -5.75 -1.62
C HIS A 15 9.73 -6.28 -0.76
N SER A 16 8.53 -6.27 -1.35
CA SER A 16 7.35 -6.97 -0.81
C SER A 16 7.52 -8.48 -0.95
N ASN A 17 7.23 -9.22 0.11
CA ASN A 17 7.31 -10.68 0.09
C ASN A 17 6.14 -11.35 -0.66
N VAL A 18 5.02 -10.64 -0.83
CA VAL A 18 3.91 -10.97 -1.74
C VAL A 18 3.35 -9.68 -2.32
N PRO A 19 3.46 -9.42 -3.63
CA PRO A 19 3.10 -8.12 -4.19
C PRO A 19 1.58 -7.94 -4.36
N VAL A 20 0.84 -8.10 -3.25
CA VAL A 20 -0.61 -7.86 -3.14
C VAL A 20 -1.03 -7.61 -1.70
N CYS A 21 -2.01 -6.72 -1.49
CA CYS A 21 -2.34 -6.10 -0.22
C CYS A 21 -2.51 -7.06 0.96
N SER A 22 -3.43 -8.05 0.87
CA SER A 22 -3.80 -8.89 2.02
C SER A 22 -2.62 -9.72 2.56
N PRO A 23 -1.94 -10.55 1.76
CA PRO A 23 -0.83 -11.36 2.24
C PRO A 23 0.43 -10.52 2.54
N SER A 24 0.70 -9.44 1.79
CA SER A 24 1.80 -8.53 2.12
C SER A 24 1.64 -7.96 3.53
N ARG A 25 0.44 -7.44 3.83
CA ARG A 25 0.14 -6.87 5.16
C ARG A 25 0.17 -7.92 6.26
N ALA A 26 -0.29 -9.14 6.00
CA ALA A 26 -0.15 -10.24 6.95
C ALA A 26 1.32 -10.56 7.24
N SER A 27 2.17 -10.57 6.21
CA SER A 27 3.58 -10.93 6.36
C SER A 27 4.37 -9.87 7.12
N PHE A 28 4.32 -8.59 6.73
CA PHE A 28 5.10 -7.58 7.46
C PHE A 28 4.55 -7.27 8.85
N MET A 29 3.23 -7.41 9.07
CA MET A 29 2.65 -7.21 10.40
C MET A 29 3.02 -8.30 11.41
N THR A 30 3.34 -9.50 10.96
CA THR A 30 3.77 -10.62 11.83
C THR A 30 5.27 -10.89 11.72
N GLY A 31 5.96 -10.31 10.74
CA GLY A 31 7.35 -10.64 10.40
C GLY A 31 7.51 -12.06 9.79
N VAL A 32 6.41 -12.78 9.54
CA VAL A 32 6.45 -14.15 9.05
C VAL A 32 6.42 -14.20 7.54
N HIS A 33 7.43 -14.84 6.95
CA HIS A 33 7.51 -14.98 5.50
C HIS A 33 6.32 -15.80 4.96
N PRO A 34 5.76 -15.44 3.78
CA PRO A 34 4.61 -16.13 3.20
C PRO A 34 4.81 -17.63 2.99
N LEU A 35 6.01 -18.08 2.65
CA LEU A 35 6.31 -19.52 2.53
C LEU A 35 6.21 -20.27 3.87
N SER A 36 6.49 -19.59 4.99
CA SER A 36 6.37 -20.15 6.33
C SER A 36 4.93 -20.10 6.84
N SER A 37 4.17 -19.06 6.48
CA SER A 37 2.79 -18.86 6.93
C SER A 37 1.74 -19.55 6.06
N GLY A 38 2.05 -19.85 4.78
CA GLY A 38 1.08 -20.31 3.80
C GLY A 38 0.14 -19.20 3.27
N ILE A 39 0.41 -17.92 3.60
CA ILE A 39 -0.46 -16.78 3.24
C ILE A 39 0.14 -16.06 2.03
N TRP A 40 -0.10 -16.56 0.83
CA TRP A 40 0.42 -16.01 -0.43
C TRP A 40 -0.65 -15.63 -1.45
N GLY A 41 -1.93 -15.80 -1.14
CA GLY A 41 -3.05 -15.48 -2.01
C GLY A 41 -4.06 -14.53 -1.38
N PHE A 42 -4.99 -14.06 -2.20
CA PHE A 42 -6.13 -13.28 -1.72
C PHE A 42 -7.02 -14.16 -0.84
N GLY A 43 -6.91 -13.99 0.45
CA GLY A 43 -7.71 -14.66 1.45
C GLY A 43 -7.86 -13.78 2.69
N ASN A 44 -8.78 -14.16 3.56
CA ASN A 44 -8.89 -13.51 4.85
C ASN A 44 -7.77 -14.00 5.78
N ALA A 45 -6.73 -13.21 5.95
CA ALA A 45 -5.60 -13.53 6.83
C ALA A 45 -6.06 -13.82 8.28
N LEU A 46 -7.14 -13.18 8.75
CA LEU A 46 -7.72 -13.42 10.08
C LEU A 46 -8.25 -14.83 10.29
N LYS A 47 -8.39 -15.62 9.23
CA LYS A 47 -8.81 -17.04 9.30
C LYS A 47 -7.62 -18.00 9.14
N GLN A 48 -6.41 -17.50 8.92
CA GLN A 48 -5.23 -18.34 8.74
C GLN A 48 -4.60 -18.67 10.10
N GLU A 49 -4.29 -19.92 10.31
CA GLU A 49 -3.78 -20.45 11.58
C GLU A 49 -2.53 -19.71 12.05
N THR A 50 -1.56 -19.49 11.17
CA THR A 50 -0.34 -18.74 11.48
C THR A 50 -0.65 -17.33 11.95
N PHE A 51 -1.51 -16.59 11.25
CA PHE A 51 -1.86 -15.22 11.61
C PHE A 51 -2.59 -15.11 12.95
N ILE A 52 -3.49 -16.07 13.22
CA ILE A 52 -4.24 -16.12 14.49
C ILE A 52 -3.31 -16.38 15.68
N ASN A 53 -2.28 -17.19 15.49
CA ASN A 53 -1.41 -17.71 16.54
C ASN A 53 -0.05 -17.00 16.65
N SER A 54 0.27 -16.07 15.74
CA SER A 54 1.42 -15.18 15.82
C SER A 54 0.96 -13.77 16.23
N LYS A 55 1.77 -13.04 16.99
CA LYS A 55 1.47 -11.65 17.33
C LYS A 55 1.78 -10.74 16.15
N SER A 56 0.89 -9.80 15.91
CA SER A 56 1.17 -8.68 15.02
C SER A 56 1.94 -7.59 15.75
N ILE A 57 2.61 -6.69 15.00
CA ILE A 57 3.33 -5.54 15.55
C ILE A 57 2.51 -4.81 16.64
N PRO A 58 1.27 -4.36 16.41
CA PRO A 58 0.54 -3.62 17.44
C PRO A 58 0.19 -4.47 18.67
N GLU A 59 -0.05 -5.77 18.52
CA GLU A 59 -0.26 -6.66 19.68
C GLU A 59 1.01 -6.77 20.52
N TYR A 60 2.15 -6.93 19.84
CA TYR A 60 3.45 -7.04 20.53
C TYR A 60 3.86 -5.72 21.18
N MET A 61 3.62 -4.58 20.53
CA MET A 61 3.82 -3.24 21.09
C MET A 61 2.97 -3.03 22.35
N ARG A 62 1.67 -3.36 22.29
CA ARG A 62 0.76 -3.19 23.43
C ARG A 62 1.15 -4.04 24.63
N GLU A 63 1.57 -5.28 24.42
CA GLU A 63 2.07 -6.15 25.51
C GLU A 63 3.36 -5.60 26.16
N ASN A 64 4.10 -4.78 25.42
CA ASN A 64 5.27 -4.07 25.93
C ASN A 64 4.95 -2.65 26.45
N GLY A 65 3.68 -2.36 26.75
CA GLY A 65 3.26 -1.14 27.42
C GLY A 65 3.01 0.07 26.52
N TYR A 66 3.04 -0.08 25.21
CA TYR A 66 2.73 0.99 24.28
C TYR A 66 1.22 1.21 24.14
N MET A 67 0.80 2.46 24.05
CA MET A 67 -0.52 2.78 23.47
C MET A 67 -0.47 2.51 21.98
N VAL A 68 -1.48 1.85 21.42
CA VAL A 68 -1.49 1.45 20.01
C VAL A 68 -2.70 2.00 19.26
N PHE A 69 -2.45 2.75 18.21
CA PHE A 69 -3.46 3.50 17.46
C PHE A 69 -3.36 3.24 15.96
N GLN A 70 -4.51 3.28 15.26
CA GLN A 70 -4.52 3.22 13.80
C GLN A 70 -5.56 4.15 13.18
N SER A 71 -5.31 4.53 11.92
CA SER A 71 -6.31 5.10 11.01
C SER A 71 -6.07 4.62 9.57
N GLY A 72 -7.15 4.51 8.80
CA GLY A 72 -7.09 4.11 7.39
C GLY A 72 -6.76 2.64 7.17
N LYS A 73 -6.06 2.34 6.07
CA LYS A 73 -5.75 0.99 5.62
C LYS A 73 -4.44 0.47 6.20
N VAL A 74 -4.46 -0.03 7.42
CA VAL A 74 -3.29 -0.66 8.08
C VAL A 74 -3.29 -2.18 7.83
N PHE A 75 -4.33 -2.88 8.23
CA PHE A 75 -4.60 -4.26 7.82
C PHE A 75 -5.52 -4.29 6.60
N HIS A 76 -5.54 -5.39 5.85
CA HIS A 76 -6.57 -5.61 4.82
C HIS A 76 -7.93 -5.98 5.45
N SER A 77 -7.89 -6.80 6.49
CA SER A 77 -9.02 -7.07 7.37
C SER A 77 -8.57 -6.77 8.80
N ASN A 78 -9.26 -5.88 9.49
CA ASN A 78 -8.85 -5.43 10.82
C ASN A 78 -9.13 -6.50 11.88
N PRO A 79 -8.10 -6.96 12.63
CA PRO A 79 -8.31 -7.82 13.77
C PRO A 79 -9.07 -7.08 14.88
N LYS A 80 -9.87 -7.84 15.64
CA LYS A 80 -10.58 -7.30 16.80
C LYS A 80 -9.63 -7.14 17.99
N ASN A 81 -9.89 -6.13 18.83
CA ASN A 81 -9.21 -5.94 20.13
C ASN A 81 -7.68 -5.81 20.08
N VAL A 82 -7.13 -5.36 18.94
CA VAL A 82 -5.69 -5.12 18.78
C VAL A 82 -5.32 -3.69 19.12
N TRP A 83 -6.17 -2.74 18.80
CA TRP A 83 -5.93 -1.31 18.90
C TRP A 83 -6.66 -0.70 20.08
N ASP A 84 -6.01 0.22 20.81
CA ASP A 84 -6.62 0.98 21.88
C ASP A 84 -7.61 2.01 21.34
N ASP A 85 -7.28 2.60 20.18
CA ASP A 85 -8.22 3.45 19.45
C ASP A 85 -8.04 3.31 17.93
N LYS A 86 -9.14 3.51 17.21
CA LYS A 86 -9.22 3.43 15.75
C LYS A 86 -9.81 4.71 15.21
N GLY A 87 -9.07 5.32 14.30
CA GLY A 87 -9.58 6.44 13.53
C GLY A 87 -10.51 5.99 12.41
N VAL A 88 -10.33 6.59 11.25
CA VAL A 88 -11.18 6.37 10.08
C VAL A 88 -10.98 4.95 9.56
N PRO A 89 -12.05 4.18 9.32
CA PRO A 89 -11.92 2.89 8.66
C PRO A 89 -11.50 3.06 7.19
N ALA A 90 -10.81 2.06 6.64
CA ALA A 90 -10.45 2.06 5.23
C ALA A 90 -11.70 2.11 4.34
N ASP A 91 -11.77 3.09 3.45
CA ASP A 91 -12.81 3.21 2.43
C ASP A 91 -12.17 3.60 1.09
N TYR A 92 -12.42 2.80 0.06
CA TYR A 92 -11.84 3.00 -1.26
C TYR A 92 -12.54 4.11 -2.07
N GLY A 93 -13.69 4.62 -1.61
CA GLY A 93 -14.43 5.68 -2.29
C GLY A 93 -13.64 6.97 -2.52
N PRO A 94 -14.24 7.88 -3.27
CA PRO A 94 -15.57 7.78 -3.84
C PRO A 94 -15.63 6.85 -5.06
N VAL A 95 -16.77 6.20 -5.22
CA VAL A 95 -17.12 5.38 -6.39
C VAL A 95 -18.32 5.97 -7.11
N ALA A 96 -18.37 5.81 -8.43
CA ALA A 96 -19.55 6.23 -9.19
C ALA A 96 -20.75 5.33 -8.82
N TYR A 97 -21.92 5.95 -8.65
CA TYR A 97 -23.13 5.29 -8.20
C TYR A 97 -24.33 5.74 -9.01
N ASN A 98 -25.18 4.81 -9.45
CA ASN A 98 -26.34 5.08 -10.31
C ASN A 98 -27.69 5.00 -9.57
N GLY A 99 -27.71 5.24 -8.28
CA GLY A 99 -28.92 5.14 -7.47
C GLY A 99 -29.25 3.71 -7.03
N LYS A 100 -28.67 2.68 -7.66
CA LYS A 100 -28.91 1.25 -7.36
C LYS A 100 -27.65 0.52 -6.93
N LYS A 101 -26.53 0.75 -7.63
CA LYS A 101 -25.25 0.04 -7.43
C LYS A 101 -24.07 0.90 -7.81
N ALA A 102 -22.89 0.51 -7.31
CA ALA A 102 -21.63 1.06 -7.82
C ALA A 102 -21.42 0.66 -9.28
N ILE A 103 -20.96 1.61 -10.08
CA ILE A 103 -20.66 1.45 -11.51
C ILE A 103 -19.26 2.00 -11.81
N GLY A 104 -18.68 1.63 -12.95
CA GLY A 104 -17.53 2.35 -13.49
C GLY A 104 -17.94 3.77 -13.87
N HIS A 105 -16.98 4.70 -13.77
CA HIS A 105 -17.28 6.08 -14.17
C HIS A 105 -17.63 6.16 -15.66
N PRO A 106 -18.68 6.91 -16.06
CA PRO A 106 -19.12 6.98 -17.46
C PRO A 106 -18.05 7.47 -18.45
N SER A 107 -17.08 8.26 -18.02
CA SER A 107 -15.95 8.73 -18.84
C SER A 107 -14.85 7.68 -19.04
N ASN A 108 -14.90 6.55 -18.35
CA ASN A 108 -13.94 5.46 -18.50
C ASN A 108 -14.54 4.33 -19.36
N PRO A 109 -13.72 3.44 -19.95
CA PRO A 109 -14.22 2.38 -20.79
C PRO A 109 -15.21 1.44 -20.06
N ALA A 110 -16.43 1.37 -20.54
CA ALA A 110 -17.50 0.60 -19.89
C ALA A 110 -17.19 -0.90 -19.77
N GLU A 111 -16.48 -1.47 -20.74
CA GLU A 111 -16.09 -2.88 -20.72
C GLU A 111 -15.09 -3.18 -19.60
N MET A 112 -14.24 -2.20 -19.21
CA MET A 112 -13.39 -2.37 -18.01
C MET A 112 -14.24 -2.54 -16.75
N ALA A 113 -15.28 -1.72 -16.58
CA ALA A 113 -16.15 -1.81 -15.40
C ALA A 113 -16.92 -3.14 -15.35
N LYS A 114 -17.40 -3.60 -16.50
CA LYS A 114 -18.10 -4.88 -16.63
C LYS A 114 -17.21 -6.07 -16.26
N GLU A 115 -15.98 -6.07 -16.74
CA GLU A 115 -15.07 -7.21 -16.64
C GLU A 115 -14.18 -7.20 -15.37
N LEU A 116 -13.87 -6.02 -14.85
CA LEU A 116 -12.91 -5.83 -13.76
C LEU A 116 -13.56 -5.27 -12.48
N GLY A 117 -14.77 -4.76 -12.62
CA GLY A 117 -15.50 -4.11 -11.54
C GLY A 117 -15.32 -2.59 -11.47
N PRO A 118 -16.24 -1.91 -10.78
CA PRO A 118 -16.34 -0.44 -10.80
C PRO A 118 -15.13 0.26 -10.18
N LEU A 119 -14.53 -0.30 -9.14
CA LEU A 119 -13.36 0.29 -8.47
C LEU A 119 -12.17 0.40 -9.42
N ASP A 120 -11.84 -0.71 -10.08
CA ASP A 120 -10.67 -0.82 -10.95
C ASP A 120 -10.84 -0.11 -12.30
N ALA A 121 -12.08 0.26 -12.64
CA ALA A 121 -12.42 0.97 -13.86
C ALA A 121 -12.81 2.43 -13.62
N THR A 122 -12.38 3.04 -12.51
CA THR A 122 -12.66 4.45 -12.22
C THR A 122 -11.36 5.20 -11.95
N PHE A 123 -11.00 6.12 -12.86
CA PHE A 123 -9.79 6.93 -12.81
C PHE A 123 -10.05 8.28 -13.51
N VAL A 124 -10.59 9.22 -12.73
CA VAL A 124 -11.00 10.56 -13.14
C VAL A 124 -10.78 11.57 -12.01
N PRO A 125 -10.69 12.88 -12.29
CA PRO A 125 -10.73 13.90 -11.25
C PRO A 125 -12.01 13.81 -10.40
N LEU A 126 -11.93 14.13 -9.13
CA LEU A 126 -13.08 14.16 -8.21
C LEU A 126 -14.18 15.12 -8.69
N SER A 127 -13.80 16.19 -9.38
CA SER A 127 -14.71 17.17 -9.98
C SER A 127 -15.58 16.61 -11.11
N ASP A 128 -15.17 15.47 -11.69
CA ASP A 128 -15.97 14.78 -12.71
C ASP A 128 -17.06 13.95 -12.03
N VAL A 129 -18.03 14.65 -11.40
CA VAL A 129 -19.15 13.98 -10.75
C VAL A 129 -19.93 13.18 -11.81
N PRO A 130 -20.17 11.86 -11.58
CA PRO A 130 -20.87 11.03 -12.56
C PRO A 130 -22.24 11.62 -12.91
N LYS A 131 -22.44 11.88 -14.20
CA LYS A 131 -23.76 12.21 -14.75
C LYS A 131 -24.36 10.94 -15.30
N ILE A 132 -25.49 10.54 -14.77
CA ILE A 132 -26.13 9.27 -15.08
C ILE A 132 -27.49 9.57 -15.70
N ASP A 133 -27.82 8.82 -16.75
CA ASP A 133 -29.12 8.95 -17.38
C ASP A 133 -30.24 8.61 -16.38
N SER A 134 -31.15 9.53 -16.16
CA SER A 134 -32.28 9.39 -15.25
C SER A 134 -33.14 8.16 -15.53
N SER A 135 -33.18 7.67 -16.78
CA SER A 135 -33.88 6.44 -17.15
C SER A 135 -33.28 5.18 -16.56
N SER A 136 -32.00 5.20 -16.21
CA SER A 136 -31.26 4.08 -15.59
C SER A 136 -31.19 4.19 -14.06
N SER A 137 -31.60 5.34 -13.49
CA SER A 137 -31.49 5.61 -12.08
C SER A 137 -32.53 4.82 -11.25
N GLY A 138 -32.13 4.44 -10.04
CA GLY A 138 -33.04 3.91 -9.04
C GLY A 138 -33.55 5.03 -8.12
N PRO A 139 -34.43 4.73 -7.18
CA PRO A 139 -34.76 5.66 -6.11
C PRO A 139 -33.53 5.90 -5.25
N GLY A 140 -32.91 7.05 -5.39
CA GLY A 140 -31.72 7.41 -4.60
C GLY A 140 -30.79 8.39 -5.29
N TYR A 141 -29.67 8.63 -4.62
CA TYR A 141 -28.64 9.57 -5.07
C TYR A 141 -27.81 9.01 -6.22
N GLU A 142 -27.61 9.82 -7.24
CA GLU A 142 -26.69 9.60 -8.34
C GLU A 142 -25.44 10.45 -8.13
N GLY A 143 -24.28 9.94 -8.51
CA GLY A 143 -23.02 10.67 -8.37
C GLY A 143 -21.96 9.88 -7.63
N TRP A 144 -21.25 10.53 -6.70
CA TRP A 144 -20.22 9.91 -5.88
C TRP A 144 -20.78 9.30 -4.61
N ARG A 145 -20.22 8.17 -4.19
CA ARG A 145 -20.55 7.47 -2.95
C ARG A 145 -19.32 6.88 -2.29
N PHE A 146 -19.29 6.85 -0.95
CA PHE A 146 -18.32 6.06 -0.20
C PHE A 146 -18.46 4.57 -0.54
N SER A 147 -17.35 3.83 -0.55
CA SER A 147 -17.37 2.42 -0.92
C SER A 147 -17.76 1.49 0.22
N ASN A 148 -17.81 1.98 1.44
CA ASN A 148 -18.19 1.20 2.60
C ASN A 148 -19.69 0.85 2.55
N TRP A 149 -19.98 -0.40 2.25
CA TRP A 149 -21.34 -0.96 2.11
C TRP A 149 -22.21 -0.77 3.37
N GLN A 150 -21.58 -0.77 4.54
CA GLN A 150 -22.30 -0.69 5.83
C GLN A 150 -22.87 0.70 6.09
N THR A 151 -22.22 1.73 5.58
CA THR A 151 -22.64 3.10 5.82
C THR A 151 -23.64 3.63 4.80
N ASN A 152 -23.71 3.05 3.62
CA ASN A 152 -24.56 3.47 2.49
C ASN A 152 -24.54 5.00 2.26
N ARG A 153 -23.38 5.63 2.48
CA ARG A 153 -23.23 7.07 2.58
C ARG A 153 -22.88 7.69 1.23
N HIS A 154 -23.64 8.70 0.83
CA HIS A 154 -23.29 9.54 -0.31
C HIS A 154 -21.99 10.29 -0.03
N PHE A 155 -21.26 10.62 -1.07
CA PHE A 155 -20.12 11.51 -1.04
C PHE A 155 -20.53 12.82 -1.71
N ASN A 156 -20.67 13.86 -0.92
CA ASN A 156 -21.07 15.17 -1.40
C ASN A 156 -19.92 15.85 -2.17
N TYR A 157 -20.23 16.39 -3.34
CA TYR A 157 -19.32 17.24 -4.09
C TYR A 157 -20.10 18.36 -4.76
N VAL A 158 -19.91 19.58 -4.35
CA VAL A 158 -20.40 20.79 -5.00
C VAL A 158 -19.23 21.52 -5.66
N SER A 159 -18.13 21.69 -4.95
CA SER A 159 -16.88 22.29 -5.43
C SER A 159 -15.69 21.71 -4.66
N GLU A 160 -14.47 22.09 -5.01
CA GLU A 160 -13.26 21.67 -4.27
C GLU A 160 -13.22 22.17 -2.83
N SER A 161 -13.88 23.29 -2.54
CA SER A 161 -14.00 23.84 -1.17
C SER A 161 -15.27 23.40 -0.44
N GLU A 162 -16.23 22.83 -1.16
CA GLU A 162 -17.51 22.38 -0.61
C GLU A 162 -17.78 20.93 -1.03
N ARG A 163 -17.16 20.02 -0.32
CA ARG A 163 -17.24 18.57 -0.53
C ARG A 163 -16.94 17.80 0.74
N ASP A 164 -17.31 16.54 0.77
CA ASP A 164 -16.83 15.61 1.77
C ASP A 164 -15.31 15.38 1.61
N LEU A 165 -14.65 15.09 2.72
CA LEU A 165 -13.25 14.68 2.72
C LEU A 165 -13.09 13.24 2.21
N LEU A 166 -12.04 13.01 1.45
CA LEU A 166 -11.61 11.66 1.12
C LEU A 166 -11.10 10.95 2.39
N THR A 167 -11.19 9.63 2.41
CA THR A 167 -10.77 8.82 3.57
C THR A 167 -9.32 9.09 4.00
N ASP A 168 -8.44 9.34 3.04
CA ASP A 168 -7.04 9.65 3.33
C ASP A 168 -6.88 11.05 3.96
N GLU A 169 -7.70 12.03 3.54
CA GLU A 169 -7.75 13.37 4.19
C GLU A 169 -8.24 13.25 5.63
N MET A 170 -9.31 12.47 5.84
CA MET A 170 -9.83 12.20 7.19
C MET A 170 -8.83 11.46 8.08
N SER A 171 -8.04 10.55 7.51
CA SER A 171 -6.99 9.82 8.25
C SER A 171 -5.84 10.72 8.65
N ALA A 172 -5.43 11.67 7.78
CA ALA A 172 -4.42 12.67 8.12
C ALA A 172 -4.93 13.62 9.22
N GLU A 173 -6.18 14.11 9.10
CA GLU A 173 -6.81 14.96 10.13
C GLU A 173 -6.95 14.22 11.48
N TRP A 174 -7.27 12.94 11.44
CA TRP A 174 -7.32 12.13 12.66
C TRP A 174 -5.95 12.03 13.33
N PHE A 175 -4.87 11.84 12.54
CA PHE A 175 -3.52 11.79 13.09
C PHE A 175 -3.13 13.12 13.74
N GLU A 176 -3.41 14.26 13.09
CA GLU A 176 -3.18 15.61 13.64
C GLU A 176 -3.85 15.76 15.02
N LYS A 177 -5.14 15.41 15.12
CA LYS A 177 -5.89 15.42 16.38
C LYS A 177 -5.37 14.41 17.40
N LYS A 178 -4.91 13.23 16.96
CA LYS A 178 -4.45 12.17 17.84
C LYS A 178 -3.12 12.53 18.51
N ILE A 179 -2.18 13.16 17.80
CA ILE A 179 -0.92 13.64 18.40
C ILE A 179 -1.20 14.66 19.50
N ASP A 180 -2.13 15.60 19.28
CA ASP A 180 -2.52 16.57 20.31
C ASP A 180 -3.22 15.89 21.49
N TRP A 181 -4.10 14.91 21.23
CA TRP A 181 -4.75 14.14 22.26
C TRP A 181 -3.75 13.38 23.14
N ILE A 182 -2.73 12.73 22.55
CA ILE A 182 -1.68 12.03 23.27
C ILE A 182 -0.98 13.01 24.21
N LYS A 183 -0.60 14.20 23.73
CA LYS A 183 0.05 15.23 24.54
C LYS A 183 -0.75 15.63 25.77
N GLN A 184 -2.09 15.68 25.63
CA GLN A 184 -3.00 16.09 26.72
C GLN A 184 -3.32 14.95 27.71
N ASN A 185 -3.29 13.68 27.24
CA ASN A 185 -3.79 12.54 27.97
C ASN A 185 -2.71 11.50 28.31
N GLN A 186 -1.46 11.79 28.00
CA GLN A 186 -0.35 10.88 28.28
C GLN A 186 -0.07 10.82 29.80
N ASN A 187 -0.36 9.69 30.41
CA ASN A 187 0.00 9.41 31.80
C ASN A 187 1.42 8.81 31.85
N ASN A 188 2.28 9.35 32.72
CA ASN A 188 3.62 8.80 33.04
C ASN A 188 4.53 8.52 31.84
N ASN A 189 4.53 9.36 30.79
CA ASN A 189 5.35 9.18 29.59
C ASN A 189 5.17 7.81 28.88
N GLN A 190 3.98 7.23 28.93
CA GLN A 190 3.70 5.97 28.25
C GLN A 190 4.00 6.10 26.75
N PRO A 191 4.83 5.22 26.16
CA PRO A 191 5.15 5.29 24.74
C PRO A 191 3.93 4.95 23.87
N PHE A 192 3.95 5.38 22.59
CA PHE A 192 2.88 5.10 21.64
C PHE A 192 3.40 4.52 20.34
N PHE A 193 2.53 3.79 19.67
CA PHE A 193 2.67 3.31 18.30
C PHE A 193 1.44 3.77 17.51
N ILE A 194 1.66 4.49 16.42
CA ILE A 194 0.59 4.92 15.51
C ILE A 194 0.86 4.38 14.12
N ALA A 195 -0.12 3.68 13.53
CA ALA A 195 -0.09 3.26 12.15
C ALA A 195 -1.16 4.01 11.34
N THR A 196 -0.73 4.82 10.37
CA THR A 196 -1.62 5.53 9.46
C THR A 196 -1.47 4.96 8.06
N GLY A 197 -2.53 4.35 7.54
CA GLY A 197 -2.54 3.72 6.23
C GLY A 197 -3.39 4.48 5.23
N PHE A 198 -2.79 4.95 4.14
CA PHE A 198 -3.50 5.61 3.05
C PHE A 198 -3.96 4.60 2.00
N ILE A 199 -5.08 4.91 1.33
CA ILE A 199 -5.64 4.12 0.26
C ILE A 199 -4.97 4.45 -1.06
N ARG A 200 -4.82 5.75 -1.38
CA ARG A 200 -4.19 6.18 -2.62
C ARG A 200 -2.69 5.83 -2.62
N PRO A 201 -2.15 5.38 -3.76
CA PRO A 201 -2.72 5.34 -5.12
C PRO A 201 -3.46 4.05 -5.50
N HIS A 202 -4.16 3.35 -4.60
CA HIS A 202 -5.05 2.25 -4.97
C HIS A 202 -6.28 2.76 -5.75
N THR A 203 -6.77 1.97 -6.71
CA THR A 203 -8.03 2.25 -7.40
C THR A 203 -9.24 2.30 -6.43
N PRO A 204 -10.24 3.12 -6.74
CA PRO A 204 -10.37 4.03 -7.88
C PRO A 204 -9.37 5.19 -7.76
N LEU A 205 -8.84 5.65 -8.91
CA LEU A 205 -7.88 6.75 -8.94
C LEU A 205 -8.66 8.07 -9.02
N VAL A 206 -9.35 8.41 -7.94
CA VAL A 206 -10.19 9.60 -7.83
C VAL A 206 -9.64 10.49 -6.73
N VAL A 207 -9.15 11.65 -7.12
CA VAL A 207 -8.59 12.69 -6.23
C VAL A 207 -8.95 14.09 -6.75
N PRO A 208 -8.85 15.14 -5.94
CA PRO A 208 -9.11 16.51 -6.37
C PRO A 208 -8.38 16.91 -7.65
N LYS A 209 -9.05 17.70 -8.49
CA LYS A 209 -8.55 18.11 -9.80
C LYS A 209 -7.18 18.78 -9.75
N LYS A 210 -6.88 19.55 -8.69
CA LYS A 210 -5.57 20.21 -8.50
C LYS A 210 -4.36 19.28 -8.62
N TYR A 211 -4.52 17.98 -8.31
CA TYR A 211 -3.45 16.98 -8.47
C TYR A 211 -3.31 16.51 -9.91
N TYR A 212 -4.41 16.38 -10.65
CA TYR A 212 -4.39 16.06 -12.08
C TYR A 212 -3.74 17.18 -12.90
N ASP A 213 -4.00 18.46 -12.55
CA ASP A 213 -3.49 19.63 -13.27
C ASP A 213 -1.96 19.74 -13.22
N LYS A 214 -1.31 19.10 -12.23
CA LYS A 214 0.16 19.00 -12.17
C LYS A 214 0.75 18.07 -13.23
N PHE A 215 -0.05 17.19 -13.80
CA PHE A 215 0.39 16.16 -14.76
C PHE A 215 -0.40 16.25 -16.08
N PRO A 216 -0.24 17.31 -16.89
CA PRO A 216 -0.99 17.46 -18.14
C PRO A 216 -0.67 16.32 -19.11
N LEU A 217 -1.69 15.77 -19.77
CA LEU A 217 -1.60 14.54 -20.60
C LEU A 217 -0.51 14.61 -21.67
N ASN A 218 -0.27 15.79 -22.26
CA ASN A 218 0.76 15.99 -23.29
C ASN A 218 2.19 15.89 -22.75
N LYS A 219 2.38 15.94 -21.41
CA LYS A 219 3.67 15.78 -20.75
C LYS A 219 3.84 14.38 -20.14
N ILE A 220 2.79 13.55 -20.13
CA ILE A 220 2.89 12.19 -19.61
C ILE A 220 3.73 11.36 -20.55
N LYS A 221 4.81 10.80 -19.99
CA LYS A 221 5.62 9.78 -20.64
C LYS A 221 5.13 8.41 -20.15
N ILE A 222 4.76 7.54 -21.07
CA ILE A 222 4.50 6.13 -20.76
C ILE A 222 5.83 5.41 -20.65
N THR A 223 5.85 4.32 -19.88
CA THR A 223 7.05 3.49 -19.75
C THR A 223 7.42 2.88 -21.09
N GLU A 224 8.67 2.99 -21.48
CA GLU A 224 9.21 2.33 -22.66
C GLU A 224 9.11 0.81 -22.47
N LYS A 225 8.67 0.14 -23.51
CA LYS A 225 8.62 -1.32 -23.56
C LYS A 225 9.72 -1.83 -24.46
N LEU A 226 10.39 -2.86 -24.00
CA LEU A 226 11.27 -3.62 -24.89
C LEU A 226 10.41 -4.43 -25.86
N LYS A 227 10.79 -4.40 -27.14
CA LYS A 227 10.15 -5.25 -28.13
C LYS A 227 10.38 -6.72 -27.73
N ASP A 228 9.30 -7.49 -27.79
CA ASP A 228 9.35 -8.93 -27.45
C ASP A 228 9.83 -9.26 -26.03
N ASP A 229 9.66 -8.34 -25.07
CA ASP A 229 10.11 -8.43 -23.68
C ASP A 229 9.63 -9.71 -22.92
N LEU A 230 8.62 -10.40 -23.43
CA LEU A 230 8.10 -11.65 -22.86
C LEU A 230 8.50 -12.90 -23.66
N ILE A 231 9.33 -12.78 -24.71
CA ILE A 231 9.61 -13.90 -25.62
C ILE A 231 10.35 -15.05 -24.94
N ASP A 232 11.19 -14.74 -23.96
CA ASP A 232 11.95 -15.70 -23.16
C ASP A 232 11.16 -16.28 -21.97
N THR A 233 9.94 -15.81 -21.76
CA THR A 233 9.10 -16.27 -20.65
C THR A 233 8.36 -17.56 -21.04
N LYS A 234 8.71 -18.69 -20.42
CA LYS A 234 8.09 -20.02 -20.69
C LYS A 234 6.56 -20.04 -20.52
N PHE A 235 6.02 -19.18 -19.67
CA PHE A 235 4.58 -19.10 -19.38
C PHE A 235 3.88 -17.94 -20.08
N ARG A 236 4.45 -17.43 -21.16
CA ARG A 236 3.94 -16.27 -21.90
C ARG A 236 2.44 -16.34 -22.18
N GLU A 237 1.93 -17.49 -22.62
CA GLU A 237 0.51 -17.65 -22.92
C GLU A 237 -0.36 -17.57 -21.65
N ASN A 238 0.13 -18.08 -20.54
CA ASN A 238 -0.59 -18.01 -19.26
C ASN A 238 -0.67 -16.57 -18.74
N LEU A 239 0.26 -15.70 -19.07
CA LEU A 239 0.23 -14.29 -18.67
C LEU A 239 -0.94 -13.53 -19.31
N LYS A 240 -1.39 -13.91 -20.49
CA LYS A 240 -2.54 -13.34 -21.18
C LYS A 240 -3.86 -13.55 -20.44
N GLU A 241 -3.94 -14.57 -19.59
CA GLU A 241 -5.10 -14.87 -18.76
C GLU A 241 -5.10 -14.13 -17.43
N THR A 242 -4.03 -13.40 -17.12
CA THR A 242 -3.94 -12.65 -15.86
C THR A 242 -4.86 -11.44 -15.85
N ARG A 243 -5.35 -11.09 -14.65
CA ARG A 243 -6.19 -9.89 -14.47
C ARG A 243 -5.49 -8.61 -14.94
N GLY A 244 -4.17 -8.50 -14.72
CA GLY A 244 -3.38 -7.34 -15.12
C GLY A 244 -3.24 -7.19 -16.62
N HIS A 245 -3.04 -8.29 -17.36
CA HIS A 245 -3.01 -8.27 -18.83
C HIS A 245 -4.41 -7.93 -19.40
N LYS A 246 -5.46 -8.52 -18.83
CA LYS A 246 -6.83 -8.21 -19.20
C LYS A 246 -7.14 -6.72 -19.04
N ALA A 247 -6.70 -6.13 -17.94
CA ALA A 247 -6.87 -4.71 -17.67
C ALA A 247 -6.15 -3.82 -18.69
N TRP A 248 -4.89 -4.13 -18.99
CA TRP A 248 -4.11 -3.43 -20.01
C TRP A 248 -4.79 -3.51 -21.40
N ARG A 249 -5.23 -4.68 -21.79
CA ARG A 249 -5.93 -4.90 -23.07
C ARG A 249 -7.24 -4.10 -23.15
N LEU A 250 -8.07 -4.17 -22.11
CA LEU A 250 -9.34 -3.45 -22.07
C LEU A 250 -9.15 -1.93 -22.05
N LEU A 251 -8.12 -1.44 -21.36
CA LEU A 251 -7.73 -0.03 -21.36
C LEU A 251 -7.35 0.42 -22.78
N SER A 252 -6.46 -0.33 -23.45
CA SER A 252 -5.99 -0.01 -24.79
C SER A 252 -7.12 -0.01 -25.82
N GLN A 253 -7.97 -1.03 -25.79
CA GLN A 253 -9.13 -1.14 -26.66
C GLN A 253 -10.16 -0.03 -26.41
N GLY A 254 -10.46 0.28 -25.16
CA GLY A 254 -11.47 1.24 -24.77
C GLY A 254 -11.14 2.69 -25.16
N TYR A 255 -9.85 3.03 -25.25
CA TYR A 255 -9.40 4.35 -25.72
C TYR A 255 -8.96 4.37 -27.19
N GLY A 256 -9.05 3.24 -27.90
CA GLY A 256 -8.67 3.10 -29.31
C GLY A 256 -7.17 3.10 -29.59
N SER A 257 -6.33 3.29 -28.56
CA SER A 257 -4.88 3.08 -28.63
C SER A 257 -4.30 2.83 -27.24
N GLU A 258 -3.24 2.04 -27.18
CA GLU A 258 -2.50 1.77 -25.97
C GLU A 258 -1.91 3.05 -25.37
N GLU A 259 -1.25 3.86 -26.20
CA GLU A 259 -0.60 5.09 -25.76
C GLU A 259 -1.60 6.04 -25.06
N LYS A 260 -2.76 6.25 -25.69
CA LYS A 260 -3.81 7.11 -25.13
C LYS A 260 -4.34 6.57 -23.80
N GLY A 261 -4.64 5.26 -23.76
CA GLY A 261 -5.14 4.62 -22.55
C GLY A 261 -4.12 4.69 -21.41
N LEU A 262 -2.85 4.36 -21.67
CA LEU A 262 -1.79 4.42 -20.68
C LEU A 262 -1.50 5.85 -20.19
N LYS A 263 -1.52 6.86 -21.07
CA LYS A 263 -1.35 8.27 -20.65
C LYS A 263 -2.43 8.70 -19.66
N ILE A 264 -3.70 8.40 -19.96
CA ILE A 264 -4.83 8.74 -19.08
C ILE A 264 -4.72 8.01 -17.73
N PHE A 265 -4.46 6.71 -17.76
CA PHE A 265 -4.32 5.93 -16.55
C PHE A 265 -3.11 6.35 -15.70
N THR A 266 -1.97 6.62 -16.35
CA THR A 266 -0.75 7.09 -15.68
C THR A 266 -0.94 8.48 -15.07
N GLN A 267 -1.63 9.39 -15.77
CA GLN A 267 -1.99 10.71 -15.20
C GLN A 267 -2.77 10.55 -13.89
N ALA A 268 -3.80 9.72 -13.89
CA ALA A 268 -4.63 9.46 -12.70
C ALA A 268 -3.82 8.83 -11.56
N TYR A 269 -2.89 7.93 -11.90
CA TYR A 269 -2.00 7.30 -10.92
C TYR A 269 -1.02 8.31 -10.30
N LEU A 270 -0.38 9.14 -11.11
CA LEU A 270 0.53 10.20 -10.63
C LEU A 270 -0.21 11.24 -9.79
N ALA A 271 -1.41 11.64 -10.20
CA ALA A 271 -2.28 12.52 -9.40
C ALA A 271 -2.57 11.91 -8.02
N SER A 272 -2.87 10.60 -7.99
CA SER A 272 -3.14 9.87 -6.75
C SER A 272 -1.89 9.73 -5.86
N ILE A 273 -0.70 9.55 -6.45
CA ILE A 273 0.58 9.58 -5.71
C ILE A 273 0.81 10.96 -5.09
N ASN A 274 0.62 12.03 -5.87
CA ASN A 274 0.83 13.38 -5.37
C ASN A 274 -0.16 13.75 -4.24
N PHE A 275 -1.39 13.26 -4.33
CA PHE A 275 -2.36 13.38 -3.25
C PHE A 275 -1.89 12.62 -1.98
N ALA A 276 -1.45 11.37 -2.12
CA ALA A 276 -0.95 10.59 -1.00
C ALA A 276 0.30 11.25 -0.37
N ASP A 277 1.19 11.81 -1.18
CA ASP A 277 2.37 12.55 -0.72
C ASP A 277 1.98 13.76 0.16
N GLU A 278 0.94 14.51 -0.24
CA GLU A 278 0.43 15.63 0.58
C GLU A 278 -0.15 15.13 1.92
N MET A 279 -0.86 13.98 1.93
CA MET A 279 -1.38 13.38 3.17
C MET A 279 -0.26 12.88 4.09
N VAL A 280 0.77 12.27 3.54
CA VAL A 280 2.01 11.94 4.28
C VAL A 280 2.65 13.19 4.85
N GLY A 281 2.73 14.28 4.06
CA GLY A 281 3.24 15.57 4.50
C GLY A 281 2.51 16.11 5.73
N ARG A 282 1.18 16.07 5.74
CA ARG A 282 0.35 16.50 6.88
C ARG A 282 0.67 15.71 8.16
N VAL A 283 0.79 14.39 8.05
CA VAL A 283 1.15 13.51 9.17
C VAL A 283 2.54 13.85 9.72
N LEU A 284 3.53 14.02 8.83
CA LEU A 284 4.90 14.36 9.21
C LEU A 284 5.00 15.74 9.84
N ASP A 285 4.32 16.75 9.26
CA ASP A 285 4.31 18.10 9.79
C ASP A 285 3.65 18.18 11.17
N ALA A 286 2.60 17.40 11.43
CA ALA A 286 1.97 17.30 12.74
C ALA A 286 2.93 16.69 13.78
N LEU A 287 3.63 15.62 13.41
CA LEU A 287 4.64 15.00 14.28
C LEU A 287 5.81 15.97 14.53
N ASP A 288 6.33 16.61 13.49
CA ASP A 288 7.51 17.51 13.57
C ASP A 288 7.23 18.75 14.42
N LYS A 289 5.98 19.23 14.46
CA LYS A 289 5.53 20.32 15.34
C LYS A 289 5.26 19.88 16.79
N SER A 290 5.21 18.57 17.03
CA SER A 290 4.93 18.03 18.37
C SER A 290 6.21 17.89 19.21
N SER A 291 6.03 17.71 20.53
CA SER A 291 7.13 17.39 21.44
C SER A 291 7.76 16.00 21.19
N TYR A 292 7.13 15.18 20.35
CA TYR A 292 7.54 13.80 20.08
C TYR A 292 8.49 13.67 18.89
N ALA A 293 8.71 14.74 18.11
CA ALA A 293 9.55 14.74 16.91
C ALA A 293 10.95 14.14 17.14
N LYS A 294 11.54 14.43 18.33
CA LYS A 294 12.92 14.05 18.68
C LYS A 294 13.04 12.66 19.33
N ASN A 295 11.94 11.95 19.56
CA ASN A 295 11.94 10.62 20.16
C ASN A 295 11.00 9.62 19.45
N THR A 296 10.57 9.94 18.23
CA THR A 296 9.71 9.07 17.43
C THR A 296 10.44 8.60 16.18
N ILE A 297 10.50 7.28 16.00
CA ILE A 297 10.99 6.64 14.77
C ILE A 297 9.86 6.67 13.76
N VAL A 298 10.17 7.08 12.53
CA VAL A 298 9.20 7.08 11.42
C VAL A 298 9.62 6.04 10.40
N ILE A 299 8.71 5.14 10.06
CA ILE A 299 8.88 4.14 8.99
C ILE A 299 7.80 4.36 7.95
N LEU A 300 8.20 4.77 6.75
CA LEU A 300 7.32 4.94 5.60
C LEU A 300 7.62 3.87 4.56
N PHE A 301 6.59 3.16 4.11
CA PHE A 301 6.72 2.15 3.07
C PHE A 301 5.39 1.90 2.33
N SER A 302 5.48 1.23 1.17
CA SER A 302 4.30 0.68 0.48
C SER A 302 4.22 -0.83 0.64
N ASP A 303 3.01 -1.38 0.65
CA ASP A 303 2.80 -2.83 0.81
C ASP A 303 3.15 -3.64 -0.46
N HIS A 304 3.16 -3.02 -1.62
CA HIS A 304 3.62 -3.56 -2.91
C HIS A 304 3.77 -2.44 -3.94
N GLY A 305 4.43 -2.74 -5.03
CA GLY A 305 4.54 -1.85 -6.18
C GLY A 305 3.39 -2.01 -7.19
N TYR A 306 3.58 -1.51 -8.44
CA TYR A 306 2.51 -1.39 -9.42
C TYR A 306 3.04 -1.30 -10.85
N LEU A 307 2.38 -1.95 -11.81
CA LEU A 307 2.66 -1.87 -13.24
C LEU A 307 1.75 -0.85 -13.93
N LEU A 308 2.33 -0.09 -14.84
CA LEU A 308 1.68 0.94 -15.65
C LEU A 308 1.89 0.69 -17.16
N GLY A 309 1.72 -0.55 -17.59
CA GLY A 309 1.86 -0.98 -18.99
C GLY A 309 3.09 -1.82 -19.27
N GLN A 310 4.06 -1.90 -18.36
CA GLN A 310 5.20 -2.80 -18.51
C GLN A 310 4.71 -4.23 -18.72
N LYS A 311 5.37 -4.97 -19.60
CA LYS A 311 5.03 -6.37 -19.90
C LYS A 311 3.57 -6.61 -20.29
N ASP A 312 2.94 -5.60 -20.92
CA ASP A 312 1.52 -5.61 -21.28
C ASP A 312 0.57 -5.86 -20.09
N HIS A 313 0.94 -5.31 -18.94
CA HIS A 313 0.18 -5.48 -17.70
C HIS A 313 -0.07 -4.14 -16.99
N LEU A 314 -1.18 -4.11 -16.26
CA LEU A 314 -1.46 -3.12 -15.23
C LEU A 314 -1.45 -3.81 -13.86
N TRP A 315 -1.31 -3.00 -12.81
CA TRP A 315 -1.53 -3.39 -11.44
C TRP A 315 -0.40 -4.21 -10.83
N LYS A 316 -0.71 -5.25 -10.10
CA LYS A 316 0.11 -5.95 -9.13
C LYS A 316 -0.06 -7.47 -9.23
N TYR A 317 0.52 -8.20 -8.26
CA TYR A 317 0.41 -9.65 -8.11
C TYR A 317 1.14 -10.43 -9.21
N ASN A 318 2.35 -10.00 -9.47
CA ASN A 318 3.32 -10.72 -10.29
C ASN A 318 4.73 -10.56 -9.69
N LEU A 319 5.74 -11.19 -10.29
CA LEU A 319 7.09 -11.27 -9.75
C LEU A 319 8.07 -10.26 -10.38
N TRP A 320 7.59 -9.30 -11.16
CA TRP A 320 8.44 -8.29 -11.78
C TRP A 320 8.82 -7.19 -10.79
N GLU A 321 9.94 -6.52 -11.09
CA GLU A 321 10.55 -5.52 -10.23
C GLU A 321 9.55 -4.46 -9.76
N GLU A 322 8.76 -3.92 -10.69
CA GLU A 322 7.85 -2.81 -10.46
C GLU A 322 6.71 -3.14 -9.48
N THR A 323 6.40 -4.42 -9.31
CA THR A 323 5.37 -4.85 -8.36
C THR A 323 5.94 -5.28 -7.02
N THR A 324 7.20 -5.67 -6.98
CA THR A 324 7.83 -6.17 -5.75
C THR A 324 8.65 -5.11 -5.04
N ARG A 325 9.38 -4.26 -5.79
CA ARG A 325 10.16 -3.16 -5.22
C ARG A 325 9.24 -2.04 -4.72
N VAL A 326 9.49 -1.59 -3.51
CA VAL A 326 8.69 -0.61 -2.81
C VAL A 326 9.57 0.48 -2.18
N PRO A 327 9.07 1.70 -1.98
CA PRO A 327 9.75 2.66 -1.14
C PRO A 327 9.78 2.13 0.31
N LEU A 328 10.94 2.29 0.96
CA LEU A 328 11.11 2.09 2.39
C LEU A 328 12.06 3.17 2.91
N ILE A 329 11.57 3.98 3.85
CA ILE A 329 12.32 5.09 4.42
C ILE A 329 12.23 4.98 5.94
N ILE A 330 13.37 5.05 6.62
CA ILE A 330 13.43 5.00 8.08
C ILE A 330 14.13 6.26 8.61
N ARG A 331 13.38 7.09 9.35
CA ARG A 331 13.89 8.23 10.10
C ARG A 331 14.09 7.83 11.55
N GLN A 332 15.34 7.78 11.98
CA GLN A 332 15.72 7.63 13.38
C GLN A 332 16.01 9.01 13.96
N PRO A 333 15.42 9.38 15.10
CA PRO A 333 15.76 10.62 15.78
C PRO A 333 17.25 10.70 16.14
N ASN A 334 17.82 11.91 16.03
CA ASN A 334 19.23 12.17 16.36
C ASN A 334 20.25 11.38 15.51
N ASN A 335 19.88 10.99 14.29
CA ASN A 335 20.76 10.31 13.33
C ASN A 335 21.07 11.20 12.12
N ASP A 336 21.38 12.47 12.36
CA ASP A 336 21.60 13.47 11.32
C ASP A 336 22.78 13.13 10.39
N ASN A 337 23.79 12.41 10.90
CA ASN A 337 24.97 11.97 10.12
C ASN A 337 24.61 11.03 8.95
N ASN A 338 23.47 10.33 9.03
CA ASN A 338 23.01 9.40 8.02
C ASN A 338 21.78 9.94 7.23
N ALA A 339 21.36 11.17 7.52
CA ALA A 339 20.28 11.82 6.81
C ALA A 339 20.59 11.95 5.30
N GLY A 340 19.64 11.53 4.46
CA GLY A 340 19.76 11.54 3.00
C GLY A 340 20.61 10.42 2.40
N LYS A 341 21.16 9.51 3.22
CA LYS A 341 21.91 8.34 2.74
C LYS A 341 20.97 7.25 2.22
N THR A 342 21.54 6.41 1.36
CA THR A 342 20.80 5.32 0.70
C THR A 342 21.45 3.98 0.98
N VAL A 343 20.62 2.97 1.25
CA VAL A 343 21.01 1.55 1.36
C VAL A 343 20.60 0.86 0.07
N ALA A 344 21.55 0.27 -0.62
CA ALA A 344 21.33 -0.47 -1.88
C ALA A 344 21.13 -1.98 -1.66
N HIS A 345 21.45 -2.48 -0.47
CA HIS A 345 21.28 -3.89 -0.11
C HIS A 345 19.81 -4.33 -0.26
N PRO A 346 19.52 -5.50 -0.86
CA PRO A 346 18.17 -6.05 -0.93
C PRO A 346 17.63 -6.36 0.46
N VAL A 347 16.46 -5.82 0.79
CA VAL A 347 15.77 -6.06 2.06
C VAL A 347 14.30 -6.39 1.83
N SER A 348 13.66 -6.99 2.81
CA SER A 348 12.28 -7.47 2.73
C SER A 348 11.35 -6.71 3.67
N LEU A 349 10.07 -6.57 3.31
CA LEU A 349 9.11 -5.93 4.21
C LEU A 349 8.89 -6.68 5.54
N ILE A 350 9.16 -7.99 5.59
CA ILE A 350 9.11 -8.72 6.87
C ILE A 350 10.15 -8.25 7.88
N ASP A 351 11.20 -7.55 7.43
CA ASP A 351 12.26 -6.99 8.27
C ASP A 351 11.76 -5.81 9.13
N ILE A 352 10.61 -5.23 8.78
CA ILE A 352 9.98 -4.14 9.56
C ILE A 352 9.63 -4.60 10.97
N PHE A 353 9.11 -5.82 11.15
CA PHE A 353 8.75 -6.34 12.48
C PHE A 353 9.96 -6.42 13.44
N PRO A 354 11.05 -7.12 13.10
CA PRO A 354 12.24 -7.15 13.95
C PRO A 354 12.92 -5.78 14.09
N THR A 355 12.85 -4.92 13.08
CA THR A 355 13.37 -3.54 13.16
C THR A 355 12.65 -2.74 14.24
N ILE A 356 11.31 -2.76 14.26
CA ILE A 356 10.53 -2.10 15.31
C ILE A 356 10.82 -2.74 16.68
N SER A 357 10.88 -4.07 16.75
CA SER A 357 11.20 -4.79 17.99
C SER A 357 12.54 -4.39 18.57
N ASP A 358 13.55 -4.26 17.72
CA ASP A 358 14.91 -3.88 18.12
C ASP A 358 14.98 -2.41 18.60
N TYR A 359 14.44 -1.47 17.81
CA TYR A 359 14.39 -0.06 18.21
C TYR A 359 13.63 0.18 19.51
N CYS A 360 12.54 -0.53 19.71
CA CYS A 360 11.68 -0.39 20.89
C CYS A 360 12.08 -1.32 22.03
N SER A 361 13.15 -2.12 21.88
CA SER A 361 13.64 -3.10 22.86
C SER A 361 12.52 -4.02 23.38
N LEU A 362 11.62 -4.44 22.48
CA LEU A 362 10.46 -5.26 22.83
C LEU A 362 10.92 -6.64 23.33
N LYS A 363 10.24 -7.15 24.35
CA LYS A 363 10.57 -8.41 25.01
C LYS A 363 9.38 -9.35 25.07
N GLY A 364 9.68 -10.62 25.24
CA GLY A 364 8.67 -11.67 25.40
C GLY A 364 8.47 -12.50 24.12
N ASN A 365 7.49 -13.39 24.17
CA ASN A 365 7.20 -14.31 23.07
C ASN A 365 6.40 -13.61 21.96
N THR A 366 6.78 -13.80 20.71
CA THR A 366 6.05 -13.35 19.52
C THR A 366 4.89 -14.28 19.13
N LEU A 367 4.77 -15.42 19.79
CA LEU A 367 3.72 -16.41 19.55
C LEU A 367 2.59 -16.26 20.58
N LYS A 368 1.35 -16.49 20.14
CA LYS A 368 0.17 -16.65 21.01
C LYS A 368 -0.07 -18.12 21.37
N SER A 369 0.38 -19.05 20.54
CA SER A 369 0.37 -20.50 20.80
C SER A 369 1.45 -21.19 19.96
N GLU A 370 1.67 -22.48 20.21
CA GLU A 370 2.61 -23.34 19.45
C GLU A 370 2.31 -23.45 17.96
N LYS A 371 1.08 -23.12 17.54
CA LYS A 371 0.66 -23.12 16.15
C LYS A 371 1.08 -21.85 15.38
N GLY A 372 1.58 -20.85 16.09
CA GLY A 372 2.16 -19.64 15.49
C GLY A 372 3.52 -19.94 14.86
N LYS A 373 4.05 -18.91 14.16
CA LYS A 373 5.40 -18.93 13.59
C LYS A 373 6.16 -17.70 14.09
N ASN A 374 7.41 -17.90 14.41
CA ASN A 374 8.31 -16.78 14.73
C ASN A 374 8.55 -15.92 13.50
N PRO A 375 8.82 -14.62 13.68
CA PRO A 375 9.28 -13.76 12.60
C PRO A 375 10.50 -14.34 11.88
N ASN A 376 10.53 -14.19 10.56
CA ASN A 376 11.63 -14.65 9.69
C ASN A 376 12.53 -13.48 9.22
N GLY A 377 12.11 -12.24 9.46
CA GLY A 377 12.86 -11.04 9.09
C GLY A 377 14.03 -10.74 10.01
N PHE A 378 14.84 -9.77 9.63
CA PHE A 378 16.03 -9.31 10.36
C PHE A 378 15.94 -7.80 10.59
N SER A 379 16.56 -7.30 11.67
CA SER A 379 16.51 -5.87 11.97
C SER A 379 17.32 -5.05 10.95
N LEU A 380 16.68 -4.01 10.40
CA LEU A 380 17.31 -3.04 9.50
C LEU A 380 18.07 -1.93 10.27
N LYS A 381 18.03 -1.93 11.60
CA LYS A 381 18.71 -0.94 12.43
C LYS A 381 20.20 -0.82 12.13
N PRO A 382 20.98 -1.90 11.90
CA PRO A 382 22.39 -1.80 11.52
C PRO A 382 22.62 -0.96 10.26
N PHE A 383 21.76 -1.10 9.23
CA PHE A 383 21.82 -0.27 8.02
C PHE A 383 21.42 1.19 8.26
N VAL A 384 20.47 1.46 9.16
CA VAL A 384 20.11 2.85 9.50
C VAL A 384 21.24 3.54 10.25
N GLU A 385 21.96 2.82 11.12
CA GLU A 385 23.11 3.33 11.86
C GLU A 385 24.38 3.42 10.99
N LYS A 386 24.53 2.52 10.01
CA LYS A 386 25.66 2.46 9.09
C LYS A 386 25.20 2.06 7.68
N PRO A 387 24.70 3.03 6.86
CA PRO A 387 24.14 2.75 5.54
C PRO A 387 25.09 2.09 4.53
N GLU A 388 26.39 2.26 4.71
CA GLU A 388 27.47 1.65 3.91
C GLU A 388 27.85 0.23 4.34
N LEU A 389 27.09 -0.41 5.22
CA LEU A 389 27.37 -1.76 5.69
C LEU A 389 27.29 -2.76 4.54
N GLU A 390 28.36 -3.54 4.33
CA GLU A 390 28.44 -4.53 3.26
C GLU A 390 27.86 -5.89 3.67
N THR A 391 27.94 -6.23 4.95
CA THR A 391 27.44 -7.51 5.49
C THR A 391 26.60 -7.27 6.74
N TRP A 392 25.59 -8.09 6.93
CA TRP A 392 24.71 -8.09 8.08
C TRP A 392 24.28 -9.50 8.47
N ASP A 393 23.48 -9.65 9.52
CA ASP A 393 23.02 -10.97 10.00
C ASP A 393 21.89 -11.58 9.14
N GLY A 394 21.30 -10.82 8.23
CA GLY A 394 20.23 -11.25 7.35
C GLY A 394 20.73 -11.78 5.99
N PRO A 395 19.79 -12.17 5.11
CA PRO A 395 20.12 -12.72 3.79
C PRO A 395 20.63 -11.64 2.81
N GLU A 396 21.41 -12.07 1.84
CA GLU A 396 21.91 -11.23 0.73
C GLU A 396 20.85 -10.98 -0.35
N GLU A 397 19.67 -11.57 -0.19
CA GLU A 397 18.59 -11.50 -1.16
C GLU A 397 17.22 -11.24 -0.53
N ALA A 398 16.33 -10.64 -1.32
CA ALA A 398 14.91 -10.53 -1.00
C ALA A 398 14.11 -11.59 -1.76
N LEU A 399 13.28 -12.35 -1.04
CA LEU A 399 12.45 -13.40 -1.58
C LEU A 399 10.98 -12.96 -1.67
N THR A 400 10.42 -13.06 -2.87
CA THR A 400 9.01 -12.76 -3.14
C THR A 400 8.29 -14.01 -3.63
N VAL A 401 7.04 -14.20 -3.23
CA VAL A 401 6.20 -15.32 -3.65
C VAL A 401 4.88 -14.83 -4.26
N VAL A 402 4.43 -15.53 -5.31
CA VAL A 402 3.09 -15.40 -5.88
C VAL A 402 2.45 -16.78 -5.94
N ALA A 403 1.17 -16.88 -5.59
CA ALA A 403 0.48 -18.15 -5.53
C ALA A 403 0.47 -18.88 -6.88
N SER A 404 0.84 -20.14 -6.85
CA SER A 404 0.45 -21.10 -7.87
C SER A 404 -0.91 -21.68 -7.50
N TRP A 405 -1.94 -21.27 -8.21
CA TRP A 405 -3.32 -21.74 -7.94
C TRP A 405 -3.52 -23.25 -8.08
N LYS A 406 -2.50 -23.93 -8.60
CA LYS A 406 -2.49 -25.39 -8.82
C LYS A 406 -2.00 -26.19 -7.62
N SER A 407 -1.41 -25.55 -6.61
CA SER A 407 -0.82 -26.24 -5.45
C SER A 407 -0.83 -25.36 -4.20
N LYS A 408 -0.92 -26.01 -3.04
CA LYS A 408 -0.74 -25.37 -1.72
C LYS A 408 0.65 -25.66 -1.12
N LEU A 409 1.51 -26.38 -1.82
CA LEU A 409 2.87 -26.68 -1.36
C LEU A 409 3.78 -25.47 -1.58
N PRO A 410 4.59 -25.05 -0.59
CA PRO A 410 5.47 -23.89 -0.70
C PRO A 410 6.42 -23.96 -1.90
N GLU A 411 7.05 -25.11 -2.15
CA GLU A 411 7.99 -25.33 -3.24
C GLU A 411 7.36 -25.31 -4.64
N LYS A 412 6.04 -25.32 -4.71
CA LYS A 412 5.24 -25.25 -5.96
C LYS A 412 4.74 -23.82 -6.26
N GLN A 413 5.02 -22.87 -5.38
CA GLN A 413 4.67 -21.47 -5.63
C GLN A 413 5.63 -20.83 -6.64
N HIS A 414 5.19 -19.74 -7.27
CA HIS A 414 6.05 -18.93 -8.12
C HIS A 414 6.91 -18.02 -7.24
N LEU A 415 8.19 -17.96 -7.51
CA LEU A 415 9.17 -17.30 -6.66
C LEU A 415 10.01 -16.31 -7.47
N ALA A 416 10.39 -15.21 -6.86
CA ALA A 416 11.47 -14.34 -7.35
C ALA A 416 12.48 -14.11 -6.23
N ILE A 417 13.75 -14.23 -6.58
CA ILE A 417 14.89 -13.86 -5.74
C ILE A 417 15.53 -12.62 -6.33
N ARG A 418 15.72 -11.58 -5.52
CA ARG A 418 16.39 -10.34 -5.90
C ARG A 418 17.66 -10.15 -5.08
N THR A 419 18.82 -10.24 -5.71
CA THR A 419 20.11 -9.87 -5.13
C THR A 419 20.48 -8.42 -5.51
N ASP A 420 21.64 -7.95 -5.15
CA ASP A 420 22.16 -6.64 -5.56
C ASP A 420 22.19 -6.46 -7.09
N ARG A 421 22.58 -7.52 -7.83
CA ARG A 421 22.80 -7.49 -9.28
C ARG A 421 21.74 -8.23 -10.10
N TYR A 422 21.19 -9.31 -9.56
CA TYR A 422 20.37 -10.24 -10.35
C TYR A 422 18.96 -10.38 -9.79
N ARG A 423 18.04 -10.65 -10.70
CA ARG A 423 16.69 -11.13 -10.38
C ARG A 423 16.47 -12.46 -11.07
N TYR A 424 16.15 -13.48 -10.29
CA TYR A 424 15.77 -14.80 -10.78
C TYR A 424 14.28 -15.03 -10.49
N ILE A 425 13.55 -15.52 -11.50
CA ILE A 425 12.12 -15.85 -11.39
C ILE A 425 11.95 -17.32 -11.76
N LYS A 426 11.24 -18.05 -10.87
CA LYS A 426 10.92 -19.48 -11.04
C LYS A 426 9.42 -19.66 -11.22
#